data_8032fd1b4d28ee230e19be6241f68dd8
#
_entry.id   8032fd1b4d28ee230e19be6241f68dd8
#
_cell.length_a   1.000
_cell.length_b   1.000
_cell.length_c   1.000
_cell.angle_alpha   90.00
_cell.angle_beta   90.00
_cell.angle_gamma   90.00
#
_symmetry.space_group_name_H-M   'P 1'
#
loop_
_entity.id
_entity.type
_entity.pdbx_description
1 polymer ?
#
loop_
_entity_poly.entity_id
_entity_poly.type
_entity_poly.pdbx_seq_one_letter_code
_entity_poly.pdbx_strand_id
1 'polypeptide(L)'
;GDLVLDSFAGSGTTGAVAHKMGRRWIMVELGEHCHTHIVPRLQKVIDGQDPGGVTQATGWQGGGGFRYYGLAPTLLATDRWGNLVINPAYDAAMLSAAMCKLEGFAYAPSEALWWQHGHSSERDFIYVTTQTLSAEQLDALAEEVGAERSLLVCCGAYRGVTAAQAAQRWPQLTIKKIPKMVKDRCEWGHDDYSLNVANLPMAAPKPGAAPAQDDLFGEEGA
;
A
#
# COMPACT_ATOMS: atom_id res chain seq x y z
N GLY A 1 23.42 -9.34 -5.72
CA GLY A 1 22.53 -10.49 -5.77
C GLY A 1 21.21 -10.17 -6.43
N ASP A 2 20.63 -11.14 -7.09
CA ASP A 2 19.34 -10.98 -7.76
C ASP A 2 18.22 -10.72 -6.76
N LEU A 3 17.13 -10.12 -7.24
CA LEU A 3 15.89 -10.00 -6.48
C LEU A 3 14.97 -11.18 -6.83
N VAL A 4 14.52 -11.91 -5.83
CA VAL A 4 13.60 -13.05 -5.95
C VAL A 4 12.21 -12.59 -5.55
N LEU A 5 11.22 -12.80 -6.40
CA LEU A 5 9.80 -12.53 -6.12
C LEU A 5 9.04 -13.86 -6.04
N ASP A 6 8.27 -14.04 -4.96
CA ASP A 6 7.34 -15.15 -4.79
C ASP A 6 5.97 -14.58 -4.39
N SER A 7 5.03 -14.62 -5.32
CA SER A 7 3.68 -14.05 -5.14
C SER A 7 2.71 -14.99 -4.41
N PHE A 8 3.11 -16.22 -4.13
CA PHE A 8 2.33 -17.22 -3.39
C PHE A 8 3.24 -17.99 -2.44
N ALA A 9 3.74 -17.30 -1.43
CA ALA A 9 4.86 -17.73 -0.61
C ALA A 9 4.63 -19.04 0.17
N GLY A 10 3.37 -19.44 0.39
CA GLY A 10 3.01 -20.67 1.06
C GLY A 10 3.68 -20.79 2.43
N SER A 11 4.64 -21.70 2.55
CA SER A 11 5.41 -21.88 3.79
C SER A 11 6.68 -21.03 3.89
N GLY A 12 6.93 -20.12 2.92
CA GLY A 12 8.09 -19.21 2.91
C GLY A 12 9.42 -19.85 2.53
N THR A 13 9.41 -20.98 1.86
CA THR A 13 10.64 -21.71 1.47
C THR A 13 11.50 -20.87 0.54
N THR A 14 10.90 -20.20 -0.44
CA THR A 14 11.61 -19.33 -1.39
C THR A 14 12.40 -18.24 -0.70
N GLY A 15 11.77 -17.50 0.23
CA GLY A 15 12.44 -16.45 0.98
C GLY A 15 13.54 -16.99 1.90
N ALA A 16 13.29 -18.10 2.57
CA ALA A 16 14.29 -18.76 3.43
C ALA A 16 15.54 -19.16 2.65
N VAL A 17 15.38 -19.76 1.47
CA VAL A 17 16.48 -20.16 0.58
C VAL A 17 17.19 -18.93 0.02
N ALA A 18 16.45 -17.96 -0.50
CA ALA A 18 17.02 -16.73 -1.06
C ALA A 18 17.82 -15.95 -0.01
N HIS A 19 17.33 -15.87 1.23
CA HIS A 19 18.03 -15.22 2.35
C HIS A 19 19.37 -15.89 2.67
N LYS A 20 19.37 -17.22 2.80
CA LYS A 20 20.58 -18.01 3.04
C LYS A 20 21.61 -17.93 1.89
N MET A 21 21.14 -17.64 0.67
CA MET A 21 21.98 -17.41 -0.50
C MET A 21 22.43 -15.95 -0.66
N GLY A 22 22.15 -15.08 0.31
CA GLY A 22 22.49 -13.65 0.25
C GLY A 22 21.76 -12.88 -0.83
N ARG A 23 20.59 -13.34 -1.29
CA ARG A 23 19.76 -12.67 -2.27
C ARG A 23 18.72 -11.79 -1.59
N ARG A 24 18.30 -10.73 -2.28
CA ARG A 24 17.11 -9.96 -1.87
C ARG A 24 15.86 -10.71 -2.30
N TRP A 25 14.78 -10.57 -1.54
CA TRP A 25 13.55 -11.26 -1.86
C TRP A 25 12.32 -10.44 -1.42
N ILE A 26 11.22 -10.68 -2.11
CA ILE A 26 9.88 -10.20 -1.79
C ILE A 26 8.96 -11.41 -1.83
N MET A 27 8.19 -11.62 -0.78
CA MET A 27 7.16 -12.65 -0.73
C MET A 27 5.80 -12.02 -0.46
N VAL A 28 4.78 -12.57 -1.07
CA VAL A 28 3.38 -12.20 -0.83
C VAL A 28 2.62 -13.45 -0.41
N GLU A 29 1.82 -13.32 0.64
CA GLU A 29 0.99 -14.39 1.16
C GLU A 29 -0.31 -13.83 1.72
N LEU A 30 -1.44 -14.40 1.31
CA LEU A 30 -2.77 -13.96 1.74
C LEU A 30 -3.22 -14.63 3.04
N GLY A 31 -2.78 -15.88 3.28
CA GLY A 31 -3.27 -16.71 4.36
C GLY A 31 -2.64 -16.41 5.71
N GLU A 32 -3.35 -16.76 6.77
CA GLU A 32 -2.89 -16.66 8.16
C GLU A 32 -1.59 -17.43 8.45
N HIS A 33 -1.25 -18.39 7.62
CA HIS A 33 0.03 -19.09 7.72
C HIS A 33 1.24 -18.19 7.45
N CYS A 34 1.03 -16.96 6.95
CA CYS A 34 2.06 -15.94 6.97
C CYS A 34 2.58 -15.72 8.39
N HIS A 35 1.68 -15.55 9.36
CA HIS A 35 2.03 -15.34 10.76
C HIS A 35 2.48 -16.62 11.48
N THR A 36 1.85 -17.74 11.17
CA THR A 36 2.07 -18.99 11.90
C THR A 36 3.25 -19.81 11.38
N HIS A 37 3.64 -19.63 10.11
CA HIS A 37 4.69 -20.43 9.45
C HIS A 37 5.81 -19.56 8.88
N ILE A 38 5.49 -18.55 8.02
CA ILE A 38 6.52 -17.79 7.29
C ILE A 38 7.37 -16.95 8.24
N VAL A 39 6.75 -16.10 9.05
CA VAL A 39 7.45 -15.21 9.97
C VAL A 39 8.30 -16.00 10.98
N PRO A 40 7.78 -17.04 11.66
CA PRO A 40 8.60 -17.87 12.55
C PRO A 40 9.73 -18.62 11.84
N ARG A 41 9.52 -19.07 10.60
CA ARG A 41 10.60 -19.71 9.81
C ARG A 41 11.70 -18.72 9.50
N LEU A 42 11.36 -17.53 9.00
CA LEU A 42 12.35 -16.49 8.68
C LEU A 42 13.13 -16.06 9.93
N GLN A 43 12.45 -15.99 11.07
CA GLN A 43 13.13 -15.70 12.35
C GLN A 43 14.19 -16.77 12.66
N LYS A 44 13.85 -18.06 12.54
CA LYS A 44 14.83 -19.15 12.73
C LYS A 44 15.98 -19.08 11.72
N VAL A 45 15.71 -18.67 10.49
CA VAL A 45 16.76 -18.46 9.47
C VAL A 45 17.73 -17.37 9.91
N ILE A 46 17.19 -16.23 10.37
CA ILE A 46 17.99 -15.08 10.85
C ILE A 46 18.80 -15.45 12.09
N ASP A 47 18.20 -16.21 13.01
CA ASP A 47 18.85 -16.66 14.24
C ASP A 47 19.88 -17.80 14.01
N GLY A 48 20.04 -18.28 12.76
CA GLY A 48 20.91 -19.40 12.42
C GLY A 48 20.42 -20.76 12.92
N GLN A 49 19.15 -20.85 13.31
CA GLN A 49 18.54 -22.05 13.91
C GLN A 49 17.77 -22.93 12.91
N ASP A 50 17.74 -22.55 11.62
CA ASP A 50 17.14 -23.36 10.57
C ASP A 50 18.19 -24.24 9.87
N PRO A 51 18.30 -25.55 10.22
CA PRO A 51 19.29 -26.44 9.62
C PRO A 51 18.93 -26.90 8.21
N GLY A 52 17.69 -26.62 7.76
CA GLY A 52 17.14 -27.17 6.53
C GLY A 52 17.58 -26.46 5.24
N GLY A 53 17.17 -27.05 4.12
CA GLY A 53 17.38 -26.49 2.80
C GLY A 53 18.87 -26.34 2.44
N VAL A 54 19.26 -25.14 2.04
CA VAL A 54 20.62 -24.84 1.55
C VAL A 54 21.61 -24.45 2.65
N THR A 55 21.28 -24.62 3.93
CA THR A 55 22.11 -24.20 5.07
C THR A 55 23.52 -24.75 4.99
N GLN A 56 23.69 -26.06 4.77
CA GLN A 56 25.01 -26.66 4.66
C GLN A 56 25.76 -26.19 3.42
N ALA A 57 25.06 -26.13 2.28
CA ALA A 57 25.68 -25.72 1.02
C ALA A 57 26.16 -24.26 1.01
N THR A 58 25.50 -23.39 1.76
CA THR A 58 25.86 -21.96 1.85
C THR A 58 26.74 -21.66 3.07
N GLY A 59 26.90 -22.60 4.00
CA GLY A 59 27.58 -22.35 5.28
C GLY A 59 26.84 -21.33 6.14
N TRP A 60 25.50 -21.26 6.03
CA TRP A 60 24.69 -20.24 6.72
C TRP A 60 24.78 -20.35 8.23
N GLN A 61 25.09 -19.24 8.89
CA GLN A 61 25.22 -19.15 10.34
C GLN A 61 24.21 -18.17 10.97
N GLY A 62 23.29 -17.62 10.17
CA GLY A 62 22.37 -16.59 10.61
C GLY A 62 22.75 -15.19 10.15
N GLY A 63 21.93 -14.23 10.52
CA GLY A 63 22.13 -12.81 10.24
C GLY A 63 21.13 -12.22 9.24
N GLY A 64 21.26 -10.91 9.01
CA GLY A 64 20.34 -10.15 8.19
C GLY A 64 19.03 -9.81 8.91
N GLY A 65 18.00 -9.54 8.14
CA GLY A 65 16.66 -9.21 8.64
C GLY A 65 15.65 -9.13 7.50
N PHE A 66 14.40 -9.00 7.86
CA PHE A 66 13.31 -8.75 6.90
C PHE A 66 12.35 -7.69 7.43
N ARG A 67 11.56 -7.12 6.53
CA ARG A 67 10.44 -6.26 6.88
C ARG A 67 9.14 -6.97 6.56
N TYR A 68 8.24 -6.98 7.52
CA TYR A 68 6.89 -7.49 7.34
C TYR A 68 5.93 -6.32 7.16
N TYR A 69 5.05 -6.44 6.17
CA TYR A 69 4.03 -5.45 5.88
C TYR A 69 2.66 -6.11 5.80
N GLY A 70 1.69 -5.58 6.54
CA GLY A 70 0.28 -5.88 6.31
C GLY A 70 -0.27 -4.98 5.20
N LEU A 71 -1.13 -5.55 4.34
CA LEU A 71 -1.84 -4.75 3.35
C LEU A 71 -2.85 -3.85 4.07
N ALA A 72 -2.72 -2.54 3.85
CA ALA A 72 -3.70 -1.59 4.37
C ALA A 72 -5.05 -1.75 3.64
N PRO A 73 -6.17 -1.37 4.26
CA PRO A 73 -7.44 -1.29 3.57
C PRO A 73 -7.36 -0.32 2.38
N THR A 74 -8.28 -0.45 1.43
CA THR A 74 -8.36 0.49 0.29
C THR A 74 -8.60 1.91 0.79
N LEU A 75 -7.88 2.89 0.23
CA LEU A 75 -7.99 4.29 0.64
C LEU A 75 -9.39 4.87 0.39
N LEU A 76 -10.05 4.42 -0.68
CA LEU A 76 -11.41 4.77 -1.00
C LEU A 76 -12.35 3.59 -0.78
N ALA A 77 -13.54 3.88 -0.30
CA ALA A 77 -14.67 2.97 -0.19
C ALA A 77 -15.88 3.56 -0.94
N THR A 78 -16.84 2.72 -1.26
CA THR A 78 -18.09 3.15 -1.88
C THR A 78 -19.15 3.33 -0.79
N ASP A 79 -19.78 4.50 -0.74
CA ASP A 79 -20.88 4.75 0.18
C ASP A 79 -22.19 4.06 -0.30
N ARG A 80 -23.24 4.16 0.51
CA ARG A 80 -24.56 3.56 0.20
C ARG A 80 -25.23 4.11 -1.07
N TRP A 81 -24.75 5.20 -1.62
CA TRP A 81 -25.27 5.82 -2.83
C TRP A 81 -24.37 5.61 -4.05
N GLY A 82 -23.29 4.83 -3.91
CA GLY A 82 -22.33 4.55 -4.98
C GLY A 82 -21.25 5.61 -5.16
N ASN A 83 -21.11 6.57 -4.24
CA ASN A 83 -20.04 7.58 -4.32
C ASN A 83 -18.75 7.05 -3.68
N LEU A 84 -17.62 7.42 -4.27
CA LEU A 84 -16.32 7.18 -3.67
C LEU A 84 -16.05 8.16 -2.53
N VAL A 85 -15.80 7.62 -1.35
CA VAL A 85 -15.48 8.36 -0.12
C VAL A 85 -14.19 7.83 0.47
N ILE A 86 -13.53 8.60 1.34
CA ILE A 86 -12.39 8.10 2.10
C ILE A 86 -12.88 6.96 2.99
N ASN A 87 -12.13 5.86 2.96
CA ASN A 87 -12.47 4.68 3.75
C ASN A 87 -12.47 5.02 5.25
N PRO A 88 -13.57 4.80 5.98
CA PRO A 88 -13.65 5.08 7.41
C PRO A 88 -12.63 4.33 8.29
N ALA A 89 -12.00 3.27 7.77
CA ALA A 89 -10.92 2.57 8.46
C ALA A 89 -9.62 3.38 8.56
N TYR A 90 -9.51 4.49 7.83
CA TYR A 90 -8.35 5.37 7.93
C TYR A 90 -8.56 6.42 9.02
N ASP A 91 -7.70 6.41 10.02
CA ASP A 91 -7.54 7.55 10.92
C ASP A 91 -6.75 8.70 10.25
N ALA A 92 -6.63 9.83 10.92
CA ALA A 92 -5.97 11.02 10.37
C ALA A 92 -4.48 10.77 10.07
N ALA A 93 -3.78 10.00 10.89
CA ALA A 93 -2.37 9.69 10.71
C ALA A 93 -2.17 8.72 9.53
N MET A 94 -2.97 7.66 9.45
CA MET A 94 -2.95 6.72 8.34
C MET A 94 -3.27 7.41 7.01
N LEU A 95 -4.28 8.29 6.99
CA LEU A 95 -4.63 9.06 5.81
C LEU A 95 -3.48 9.97 5.38
N SER A 96 -2.89 10.69 6.32
CA SER A 96 -1.77 11.59 6.04
C SER A 96 -0.56 10.82 5.51
N ALA A 97 -0.21 9.68 6.11
CA ALA A 97 0.87 8.83 5.64
C ALA A 97 0.61 8.26 4.23
N ALA A 98 -0.63 7.83 3.95
CA ALA A 98 -1.03 7.35 2.63
C ALA A 98 -0.95 8.45 1.57
N MET A 99 -1.42 9.67 1.89
CA MET A 99 -1.38 10.80 0.98
C MET A 99 0.05 11.29 0.73
N CYS A 100 0.90 11.34 1.76
CA CYS A 100 2.33 11.61 1.60
C CYS A 100 2.96 10.63 0.60
N LYS A 101 2.74 9.34 0.79
CA LYS A 101 3.26 8.30 -0.11
C LYS A 101 2.74 8.45 -1.53
N LEU A 102 1.44 8.72 -1.71
CA LEU A 102 0.82 8.90 -3.02
C LEU A 102 1.39 10.09 -3.78
N GLU A 103 1.69 11.18 -3.09
CA GLU A 103 2.20 12.43 -3.68
C GLU A 103 3.73 12.54 -3.67
N GLY A 104 4.44 11.51 -3.18
CA GLY A 104 5.91 11.49 -3.18
C GLY A 104 6.56 12.27 -2.04
N PHE A 105 5.83 12.51 -0.95
CA PHE A 105 6.31 13.16 0.27
C PHE A 105 6.75 12.12 1.30
N ALA A 106 7.77 12.45 2.10
CA ALA A 106 8.09 11.71 3.31
C ALA A 106 7.09 12.08 4.42
N TYR A 107 6.43 11.11 5.03
CA TYR A 107 5.57 11.34 6.17
C TYR A 107 6.41 11.68 7.40
N ALA A 108 6.31 12.90 7.86
CA ALA A 108 7.04 13.44 9.01
C ALA A 108 6.23 14.60 9.62
N PRO A 109 5.20 14.30 10.43
CA PRO A 109 4.38 15.32 11.05
C PRO A 109 5.22 16.16 12.02
N SER A 110 5.01 17.49 12.00
CA SER A 110 5.67 18.41 12.90
C SER A 110 4.88 18.58 14.19
N GLU A 111 5.57 18.60 15.32
CA GLU A 111 4.95 18.95 16.60
C GLU A 111 4.69 20.47 16.75
N ALA A 112 5.42 21.28 16.00
CA ALA A 112 5.35 22.76 16.08
C ALA A 112 4.42 23.37 15.01
N LEU A 113 4.31 22.74 13.84
CA LEU A 113 3.54 23.23 12.70
C LEU A 113 2.39 22.27 12.41
N TRP A 114 1.22 22.60 12.87
CA TRP A 114 0.01 21.74 12.78
C TRP A 114 -0.38 21.35 11.36
N TRP A 115 0.01 22.14 10.37
CA TRP A 115 -0.26 21.88 8.94
C TRP A 115 0.84 21.05 8.26
N GLN A 116 1.98 20.81 8.89
CA GLN A 116 3.05 20.01 8.30
C GLN A 116 2.87 18.54 8.66
N HIS A 117 2.34 17.76 7.73
CA HIS A 117 2.23 16.28 7.87
C HIS A 117 3.38 15.54 7.20
N GLY A 118 4.10 16.20 6.30
CA GLY A 118 5.24 15.62 5.61
C GLY A 118 5.97 16.66 4.76
N HIS A 119 7.05 16.24 4.13
CA HIS A 119 7.88 17.10 3.27
C HIS A 119 8.45 16.30 2.09
N SER A 120 8.70 16.98 0.98
CA SER A 120 9.47 16.45 -0.16
C SER A 120 10.85 17.10 -0.25
N SER A 121 10.98 18.31 0.29
CA SER A 121 12.22 19.07 0.39
C SER A 121 12.23 19.96 1.64
N GLU A 122 13.23 20.78 1.80
CA GLU A 122 13.32 21.76 2.92
C GLU A 122 12.25 22.85 2.87
N ARG A 123 11.61 23.05 1.72
CA ARG A 123 10.64 24.14 1.50
C ARG A 123 9.29 23.67 0.99
N ASP A 124 9.14 22.38 0.71
CA ASP A 124 7.94 21.82 0.12
C ASP A 124 7.29 20.82 1.06
N PHE A 125 6.07 21.10 1.47
CA PHE A 125 5.35 20.41 2.54
C PHE A 125 3.97 19.94 2.07
N ILE A 126 3.36 19.05 2.84
CA ILE A 126 2.02 18.53 2.61
C ILE A 126 1.15 18.62 3.87
N TYR A 127 -0.06 19.14 3.70
CA TYR A 127 -1.14 19.15 4.69
C TYR A 127 -2.31 18.31 4.21
N VAL A 128 -2.80 17.41 5.05
CA VAL A 128 -3.89 16.49 4.72
C VAL A 128 -5.02 16.65 5.72
N THR A 129 -6.24 16.85 5.21
CA THR A 129 -7.44 16.96 6.05
C THR A 129 -8.66 16.43 5.31
N THR A 130 -9.62 15.86 6.02
CA THR A 130 -10.92 15.46 5.47
C THR A 130 -11.93 16.61 5.42
N GLN A 131 -11.59 17.74 5.99
CA GLN A 131 -12.49 18.90 6.12
C GLN A 131 -12.71 19.60 4.78
N THR A 132 -13.82 20.37 4.72
CA THR A 132 -14.05 21.36 3.69
C THR A 132 -13.48 22.68 4.17
N LEU A 133 -12.49 23.20 3.44
CA LEU A 133 -11.81 24.45 3.78
C LEU A 133 -12.53 25.65 3.19
N SER A 134 -12.72 26.71 3.98
CA SER A 134 -13.20 28.02 3.51
C SER A 134 -12.06 28.89 2.99
N ALA A 135 -12.40 29.98 2.29
CA ALA A 135 -11.42 30.94 1.82
C ALA A 135 -10.64 31.59 2.97
N GLU A 136 -11.33 31.90 4.09
CA GLU A 136 -10.70 32.50 5.29
C GLU A 136 -9.70 31.52 5.95
N GLN A 137 -10.02 30.23 5.98
CA GLN A 137 -9.10 29.19 6.48
C GLN A 137 -7.87 29.03 5.59
N LEU A 138 -8.06 29.16 4.27
CA LEU A 138 -6.94 29.12 3.32
C LEU A 138 -6.09 30.39 3.37
N ASP A 139 -6.68 31.57 3.65
CA ASP A 139 -5.93 32.79 3.91
C ASP A 139 -5.01 32.63 5.13
N ALA A 140 -5.57 32.19 6.25
CA ALA A 140 -4.81 31.97 7.48
C ALA A 140 -3.68 30.94 7.29
N LEU A 141 -3.99 29.84 6.57
CA LEU A 141 -2.99 28.83 6.26
C LEU A 141 -1.87 29.39 5.38
N ALA A 142 -2.22 30.17 4.35
CA ALA A 142 -1.24 30.78 3.46
C ALA A 142 -0.33 31.78 4.19
N GLU A 143 -0.87 32.53 5.15
CA GLU A 143 -0.11 33.45 5.99
C GLU A 143 0.90 32.70 6.88
N GLU A 144 0.48 31.59 7.54
CA GLU A 144 1.37 30.77 8.37
C GLU A 144 2.45 30.06 7.55
N VAL A 145 2.13 29.57 6.35
CA VAL A 145 3.10 28.93 5.45
C VAL A 145 4.15 29.95 4.99
N GLY A 146 3.73 31.18 4.70
CA GLY A 146 4.59 32.25 4.20
C GLY A 146 5.01 32.05 2.74
N ALA A 147 5.69 33.04 2.18
CA ALA A 147 6.05 33.07 0.75
C ALA A 147 7.26 32.19 0.39
N GLU A 148 8.07 31.81 1.39
CA GLU A 148 9.32 31.06 1.16
C GLU A 148 9.11 29.54 1.10
N ARG A 149 7.90 29.07 1.36
CA ARG A 149 7.53 27.65 1.40
C ARG A 149 6.39 27.35 0.43
N SER A 150 6.33 26.12 -0.06
CA SER A 150 5.19 25.60 -0.80
C SER A 150 4.46 24.55 0.03
N LEU A 151 3.14 24.53 -0.09
CA LEU A 151 2.31 23.58 0.61
C LEU A 151 1.30 22.91 -0.33
N LEU A 152 1.36 21.60 -0.43
CA LEU A 152 0.30 20.80 -1.03
C LEU A 152 -0.80 20.56 0.00
N VAL A 153 -1.99 21.13 -0.23
CA VAL A 153 -3.17 20.96 0.62
C VAL A 153 -4.07 19.88 0.04
N CYS A 154 -4.11 18.73 0.69
CA CYS A 154 -5.03 17.64 0.35
C CYS A 154 -6.23 17.72 1.29
N CYS A 155 -7.40 18.11 0.76
CA CYS A 155 -8.60 18.31 1.59
C CYS A 155 -9.81 17.55 1.03
N GLY A 156 -10.84 17.37 1.85
CA GLY A 156 -12.11 16.78 1.41
C GLY A 156 -12.79 17.62 0.33
N ALA A 157 -12.83 18.92 0.54
CA ALA A 157 -13.32 19.92 -0.40
C ALA A 157 -12.80 21.32 -0.03
N TYR A 158 -13.03 22.29 -0.89
CA TYR A 158 -12.87 23.71 -0.57
C TYR A 158 -13.98 24.53 -1.25
N ARG A 159 -14.32 25.68 -0.70
CA ARG A 159 -15.43 26.52 -1.15
C ARG A 159 -15.07 28.00 -1.09
N GLY A 160 -15.87 28.80 -1.83
CA GLY A 160 -15.73 30.27 -1.87
C GLY A 160 -14.76 30.77 -2.94
N VAL A 161 -14.01 29.88 -3.61
CA VAL A 161 -13.07 30.23 -4.67
C VAL A 161 -13.04 29.15 -5.74
N THR A 162 -12.78 29.54 -6.97
CA THR A 162 -12.45 28.59 -8.06
C THR A 162 -10.98 28.19 -8.00
N ALA A 163 -10.58 27.14 -8.69
CA ALA A 163 -9.19 26.70 -8.74
C ALA A 163 -8.26 27.79 -9.31
N ALA A 164 -8.69 28.54 -10.32
CA ALA A 164 -7.93 29.64 -10.90
C ALA A 164 -7.76 30.82 -9.92
N GLN A 165 -8.83 31.17 -9.21
CA GLN A 165 -8.77 32.20 -8.17
C GLN A 165 -7.86 31.76 -7.00
N ALA A 166 -7.92 30.51 -6.60
CA ALA A 166 -7.06 29.96 -5.55
C ALA A 166 -5.57 30.05 -5.93
N ALA A 167 -5.21 29.66 -7.15
CA ALA A 167 -3.83 29.73 -7.64
C ALA A 167 -3.30 31.18 -7.72
N GLN A 168 -4.17 32.14 -8.01
CA GLN A 168 -3.78 33.56 -8.02
C GLN A 168 -3.66 34.16 -6.62
N ARG A 169 -4.58 33.78 -5.72
CA ARG A 169 -4.65 34.34 -4.37
C ARG A 169 -3.59 33.75 -3.44
N TRP A 170 -3.28 32.46 -3.59
CA TRP A 170 -2.32 31.74 -2.75
C TRP A 170 -1.33 30.95 -3.63
N PRO A 171 -0.38 31.64 -4.27
CA PRO A 171 0.56 30.98 -5.19
C PRO A 171 1.45 29.93 -4.52
N GLN A 172 1.64 30.01 -3.20
CA GLN A 172 2.38 29.03 -2.40
C GLN A 172 1.54 27.77 -2.05
N LEU A 173 0.21 27.79 -2.25
CA LEU A 173 -0.66 26.68 -1.95
C LEU A 173 -1.09 25.95 -3.23
N THR A 174 -0.90 24.66 -3.27
CA THR A 174 -1.51 23.76 -4.28
C THR A 174 -2.63 22.98 -3.62
N ILE A 175 -3.90 23.20 -4.02
CA ILE A 175 -5.05 22.60 -3.35
C ILE A 175 -5.64 21.48 -4.20
N LYS A 176 -5.74 20.29 -3.62
CA LYS A 176 -6.31 19.08 -4.25
C LYS A 176 -7.43 18.48 -3.39
N LYS A 177 -8.48 17.99 -4.04
CA LYS A 177 -9.56 17.24 -3.36
C LYS A 177 -9.22 15.76 -3.29
N ILE A 178 -9.15 15.19 -2.09
CA ILE A 178 -8.65 13.82 -1.88
C ILE A 178 -9.39 12.77 -2.73
N PRO A 179 -10.74 12.66 -2.72
CA PRO A 179 -11.39 11.60 -3.50
C PRO A 179 -11.07 11.69 -5.00
N LYS A 180 -11.09 12.91 -5.56
CA LYS A 180 -10.77 13.13 -6.97
C LYS A 180 -9.31 12.80 -7.30
N MET A 181 -8.36 13.31 -6.52
CA MET A 181 -6.94 13.11 -6.79
C MET A 181 -6.52 11.64 -6.69
N VAL A 182 -7.11 10.88 -5.77
CA VAL A 182 -6.88 9.43 -5.67
C VAL A 182 -7.46 8.73 -6.88
N LYS A 183 -8.69 9.07 -7.26
CA LYS A 183 -9.35 8.52 -8.46
C LYS A 183 -8.56 8.82 -9.74
N ASP A 184 -8.08 10.04 -9.90
CA ASP A 184 -7.34 10.45 -11.10
C ASP A 184 -5.96 9.75 -11.21
N ARG A 185 -5.43 9.22 -10.12
CA ARG A 185 -4.16 8.47 -10.10
C ARG A 185 -4.33 6.96 -10.17
N CYS A 186 -5.51 6.46 -9.86
CA CYS A 186 -5.82 5.04 -9.98
C CYS A 186 -6.44 4.81 -11.35
N GLU A 187 -5.91 3.87 -12.10
CA GLU A 187 -6.48 3.41 -13.38
C GLU A 187 -7.73 2.56 -13.14
N TRP A 188 -8.74 3.18 -12.50
CA TRP A 188 -9.99 2.51 -12.18
C TRP A 188 -10.77 2.22 -13.47
N GLY A 189 -11.03 0.95 -13.72
CA GLY A 189 -11.90 0.50 -14.81
C GLY A 189 -11.19 0.34 -16.15
N HIS A 190 -9.87 0.45 -16.22
CA HIS A 190 -9.09 0.12 -17.42
C HIS A 190 -8.64 -1.34 -17.43
N ASP A 191 -8.36 -1.92 -16.26
CA ASP A 191 -8.00 -3.32 -16.13
C ASP A 191 -8.85 -3.97 -15.02
N ASP A 192 -9.52 -5.03 -15.36
CA ASP A 192 -10.14 -5.93 -14.39
C ASP A 192 -9.03 -6.82 -13.80
N TYR A 193 -8.46 -6.40 -12.68
CA TYR A 193 -7.49 -7.19 -11.92
C TYR A 193 -8.14 -8.36 -11.15
N SER A 194 -9.44 -8.55 -11.27
CA SER A 194 -10.06 -9.78 -10.80
C SER A 194 -9.51 -10.94 -11.61
N LEU A 195 -8.86 -11.88 -10.94
CA LEU A 195 -8.56 -13.18 -11.51
C LEU A 195 -9.90 -13.90 -11.77
N ASN A 196 -10.55 -13.54 -12.88
CA ASN A 196 -11.70 -14.28 -13.36
C ASN A 196 -11.21 -15.60 -13.95
N VAL A 197 -11.04 -16.60 -13.10
CA VAL A 197 -10.54 -17.92 -13.45
C VAL A 197 -11.38 -18.56 -14.57
N ALA A 198 -12.64 -18.13 -14.71
CA ALA A 198 -13.52 -18.59 -15.80
C ALA A 198 -13.07 -18.14 -17.20
N ASN A 199 -12.27 -17.07 -17.31
CA ASN A 199 -11.76 -16.53 -18.57
C ASN A 199 -10.32 -16.93 -18.88
N LEU A 200 -9.67 -17.73 -18.04
CA LEU A 200 -8.36 -18.28 -18.36
C LEU A 200 -8.51 -19.24 -19.56
N PRO A 201 -7.62 -19.16 -20.58
CA PRO A 201 -7.62 -20.10 -21.68
C PRO A 201 -7.35 -21.50 -21.11
N MET A 202 -8.40 -22.29 -20.98
CA MET A 202 -8.31 -23.68 -20.61
C MET A 202 -7.67 -24.43 -21.77
N ALA A 203 -6.59 -25.15 -21.51
CA ALA A 203 -6.06 -26.07 -22.50
C ALA A 203 -7.16 -27.07 -22.86
N ALA A 204 -7.40 -27.25 -24.17
CA ALA A 204 -8.36 -28.25 -24.61
C ALA A 204 -8.01 -29.60 -23.99
N PRO A 205 -8.98 -30.38 -23.42
CA PRO A 205 -8.70 -31.64 -22.83
C PRO A 205 -8.05 -32.54 -23.89
N LYS A 206 -6.94 -33.18 -23.55
CA LYS A 206 -6.29 -34.13 -24.46
C LYS A 206 -7.25 -35.25 -24.78
N PRO A 207 -7.45 -35.63 -26.04
CA PRO A 207 -8.28 -36.77 -26.37
C PRO A 207 -7.77 -38.01 -25.64
N GLY A 208 -8.60 -38.62 -24.80
CA GLY A 208 -8.26 -39.84 -24.03
C GLY A 208 -7.89 -39.59 -22.54
N ALA A 209 -7.96 -38.37 -22.02
CA ALA A 209 -7.88 -38.16 -20.57
C ALA A 209 -9.21 -38.63 -19.93
N ALA A 210 -9.14 -39.54 -18.95
CA ALA A 210 -10.30 -39.89 -18.13
C ALA A 210 -10.84 -38.64 -17.42
N PRO A 211 -12.17 -38.53 -17.18
CA PRO A 211 -12.74 -37.40 -16.47
C PRO A 211 -12.05 -37.30 -15.11
N ALA A 212 -11.68 -36.03 -14.77
CA ALA A 212 -11.12 -35.74 -13.45
C ALA A 212 -12.11 -36.23 -12.38
N GLN A 213 -11.62 -37.01 -11.45
CA GLN A 213 -12.40 -37.40 -10.28
C GLN A 213 -12.68 -36.20 -9.44
N ASP A 214 -13.92 -35.70 -9.45
CA ASP A 214 -14.45 -34.64 -8.59
C ASP A 214 -14.77 -35.16 -7.16
N ASP A 215 -14.15 -36.24 -6.71
CA ASP A 215 -14.41 -36.85 -5.41
C ASP A 215 -13.15 -36.96 -4.56
N LEU A 216 -12.65 -35.81 -4.08
CA LEU A 216 -11.63 -35.81 -3.03
C LEU A 216 -12.17 -35.41 -1.63
N PHE A 217 -13.48 -35.18 -1.51
CA PHE A 217 -14.14 -34.97 -0.21
C PHE A 217 -15.50 -35.71 -0.22
N GLY A 218 -15.43 -37.05 -0.20
CA GLY A 218 -16.60 -37.87 0.10
C GLY A 218 -17.02 -37.64 1.54
N GLU A 219 -18.27 -37.20 1.73
CA GLU A 219 -18.94 -37.17 3.02
C GLU A 219 -18.95 -38.60 3.64
N GLU A 220 -18.25 -38.77 4.74
CA GLU A 220 -18.58 -39.82 5.68
C GLU A 220 -19.68 -39.30 6.61
N GLY A 221 -20.92 -39.62 6.25
CA GLY A 221 -22.06 -39.51 7.12
C GLY A 221 -22.67 -40.88 7.33
N ALA A 222 -22.62 -41.37 8.56
CA ALA A 222 -23.62 -42.19 9.24
C ALA A 222 -23.11 -42.54 10.64
#